data_e61ff33944e2e7ea44ddc52c3ddb3038
#
_entry.id   e61ff33944e2e7ea44ddc52c3ddb3038
#
_cell.length_a   1.000
_cell.length_b   1.000
_cell.length_c   1.000
_cell.angle_alpha   90.00
_cell.angle_beta   90.00
_cell.angle_gamma   90.00
#
_symmetry.space_group_name_H-M   'P 1'
#
loop_
_entity.id
_entity.type
_entity.pdbx_description
1 polymer ?
#
loop_
_entity_poly.entity_id
_entity_poly.type
_entity_poly.pdbx_seq_one_letter_code
_entity_poly.pdbx_strand_id
1 'polypeptide(L)'
;DHPLLQRSSLGAGQLSWIAGVPPPPERPYTAKTRYRQQDAPCRIAYREDGSMRVDFATPQWAVTPGQSVVLYDGEVCLGGGIIV
;
A
#
# COMPACT_ATOMS: atom_id res chain seq x y z
N ASP A 1 -21.95 -7.46 -4.97
CA ASP A 1 -20.57 -7.35 -4.50
C ASP A 1 -19.87 -8.68 -4.68
N HIS A 2 -18.93 -8.69 -5.57
CA HIS A 2 -18.21 -9.92 -5.91
C HIS A 2 -16.98 -10.08 -5.01
N PRO A 3 -16.84 -11.20 -4.27
CA PRO A 3 -15.69 -11.37 -3.36
C PRO A 3 -14.34 -11.25 -4.03
N LEU A 4 -14.23 -11.58 -5.32
CA LEU A 4 -12.98 -11.50 -6.05
C LEU A 4 -12.50 -10.06 -6.27
N LEU A 5 -13.36 -9.05 -6.05
CA LEU A 5 -12.99 -7.66 -6.16
C LEU A 5 -12.44 -7.08 -4.86
N GLN A 6 -12.50 -7.85 -3.78
CA GLN A 6 -11.98 -7.41 -2.48
C GLN A 6 -10.66 -8.10 -2.18
N ARG A 7 -9.71 -7.32 -1.66
CA ARG A 7 -8.40 -7.83 -1.27
C ARG A 7 -8.00 -7.28 0.08
N SER A 8 -7.46 -8.16 0.93
CA SER A 8 -6.90 -7.75 2.23
C SER A 8 -5.40 -7.52 2.15
N SER A 9 -4.75 -7.90 1.06
CA SER A 9 -3.33 -7.63 0.87
C SER A 9 -3.02 -7.39 -0.59
N LEU A 10 -1.91 -6.71 -0.83
CA LEU A 10 -1.39 -6.48 -2.18
C LEU A 10 0.13 -6.49 -2.15
N GLY A 11 0.73 -6.68 -3.32
CA GLY A 11 2.14 -6.46 -3.53
C GLY A 11 2.36 -5.20 -4.35
N ALA A 12 3.45 -4.48 -4.09
CA ALA A 12 3.82 -3.29 -4.82
C ALA A 12 5.30 -3.32 -5.20
N GLY A 13 5.58 -3.01 -6.45
CA GLY A 13 6.93 -2.87 -6.95
C GLY A 13 7.23 -1.43 -7.33
N GLN A 14 8.40 -1.21 -7.93
CA GLN A 14 8.83 0.12 -8.36
C GLN A 14 8.66 1.14 -7.24
N LEU A 15 9.16 0.79 -6.05
CA LEU A 15 8.97 1.62 -4.86
C LEU A 15 9.76 2.93 -4.98
N SER A 16 9.14 4.02 -4.53
CA SER A 16 9.76 5.34 -4.52
C SER A 16 9.37 6.04 -3.22
N TRP A 17 10.37 6.51 -2.48
CA TRP A 17 10.17 7.12 -1.17
C TRP A 17 10.62 8.57 -1.18
N ILE A 18 9.77 9.46 -0.69
CA ILE A 18 10.03 10.91 -0.69
C ILE A 18 11.28 11.22 0.12
N ALA A 19 11.47 10.54 1.27
CA ALA A 19 12.64 10.75 2.11
C ALA A 19 13.90 10.04 1.59
N GLY A 20 13.78 9.23 0.54
CA GLY A 20 14.89 8.48 -0.03
C GLY A 20 15.24 7.20 0.71
N VAL A 21 14.52 6.87 1.79
CA VAL A 21 14.71 5.63 2.55
C VAL A 21 13.36 4.98 2.77
N PRO A 22 13.33 3.63 2.81
CA PRO A 22 12.08 2.92 3.06
C PRO A 22 11.56 3.17 4.48
N PRO A 23 10.24 3.37 4.66
CA PRO A 23 9.68 3.45 6.01
C PRO A 23 9.87 2.14 6.77
N PRO A 24 10.07 2.19 8.10
CA PRO A 24 10.24 0.97 8.89
C PRO A 24 8.95 0.14 8.91
N PRO A 25 9.07 -1.20 8.80
CA PRO A 25 7.88 -2.07 8.71
C PRO A 25 7.18 -2.33 10.04
N GLU A 26 7.77 -1.97 11.17
CA GLU A 26 7.21 -2.29 12.48
C GLU A 26 6.08 -1.37 12.91
N ARG A 27 5.74 -0.36 12.12
CA ARG A 27 4.75 0.65 12.45
C ARG A 27 3.45 0.47 11.69
N PRO A 28 2.33 0.95 12.23
CA PRO A 28 1.11 1.06 11.43
C PRO A 28 1.19 2.26 10.49
N TYR A 29 0.59 2.09 9.32
CA TYR A 29 0.48 3.15 8.31
C TYR A 29 -0.93 3.18 7.79
N THR A 30 -1.23 4.12 6.91
CA THR A 30 -2.41 4.08 6.07
C THR A 30 -1.96 4.08 4.62
N ALA A 31 -2.81 3.54 3.75
CA ALA A 31 -2.52 3.48 2.34
C ALA A 31 -3.74 3.86 1.52
N LYS A 32 -3.49 4.40 0.34
CA LYS A 32 -4.52 4.81 -0.59
C LYS A 32 -4.19 4.23 -1.95
N THR A 33 -5.17 3.52 -2.55
CA THR A 33 -5.02 2.94 -3.88
C THR A 33 -5.80 3.73 -4.94
N ARG A 34 -6.63 4.69 -4.50
CA ARG A 34 -7.37 5.61 -5.36
C ARG A 34 -7.39 6.98 -4.70
N TYR A 35 -7.24 8.03 -5.48
CA TYR A 35 -7.11 9.37 -4.91
C TYR A 35 -8.38 9.87 -4.20
N ARG A 36 -9.57 9.32 -4.52
CA ARG A 36 -10.83 9.68 -3.85
C ARG A 36 -11.18 8.79 -2.68
N GLN A 37 -10.36 7.79 -2.41
CA GLN A 37 -10.59 6.83 -1.36
C GLN A 37 -10.09 7.41 -0.04
N GLN A 38 -10.72 7.03 1.06
CA GLN A 38 -10.16 7.31 2.38
C GLN A 38 -8.93 6.44 2.60
N ASP A 39 -8.00 6.96 3.39
CA ASP A 39 -6.81 6.20 3.76
C ASP A 39 -7.21 4.96 4.54
N ALA A 40 -6.68 3.81 4.16
CA ALA A 40 -7.01 2.54 4.78
C ALA A 40 -5.87 2.09 5.70
N PRO A 41 -6.16 1.78 6.98
CA PRO A 41 -5.12 1.29 7.89
C PRO A 41 -4.48 0.01 7.37
N CYS A 42 -3.16 -0.05 7.49
CA CYS A 42 -2.40 -1.18 6.97
C CYS A 42 -1.10 -1.39 7.71
N ARG A 43 -0.49 -2.55 7.46
CA ARG A 43 0.88 -2.89 7.83
C ARG A 43 1.64 -3.21 6.58
N ILE A 44 2.96 -3.03 6.62
CA ILE A 44 3.81 -3.31 5.46
C ILE A 44 4.91 -4.29 5.83
N ALA A 45 5.40 -5.00 4.82
CA ALA A 45 6.58 -5.87 4.93
C ALA A 45 7.33 -5.78 3.61
N TYR A 46 8.66 -5.84 3.67
CA TYR A 46 9.47 -5.85 2.47
C TYR A 46 9.86 -7.28 2.13
N ARG A 47 9.90 -7.59 0.84
CA ARG A 47 10.27 -8.90 0.32
C ARG A 47 11.71 -8.88 -0.17
N GLU A 48 12.29 -10.07 -0.32
CA GLU A 48 13.68 -10.19 -0.76
C GLU A 48 13.93 -9.62 -2.15
N ASP A 49 12.90 -9.61 -3.00
CA ASP A 49 13.01 -9.07 -4.36
C ASP A 49 12.91 -7.54 -4.41
N GLY A 50 12.81 -6.87 -3.26
CA GLY A 50 12.70 -5.42 -3.19
C GLY A 50 11.29 -4.89 -3.27
N SER A 51 10.30 -5.75 -3.46
CA SER A 51 8.90 -5.33 -3.44
C SER A 51 8.38 -5.21 -2.02
N MET A 52 7.20 -4.60 -1.88
CA MET A 52 6.54 -4.40 -0.59
C MET A 52 5.20 -5.13 -0.59
N ARG A 53 4.92 -5.78 0.53
CA ARG A 53 3.58 -6.32 0.79
C ARG A 53 2.84 -5.33 1.68
N VAL A 54 1.59 -5.04 1.34
CA VAL A 54 0.71 -4.19 2.14
C VAL A 54 -0.46 -5.05 2.61
N ASP A 55 -0.63 -5.15 3.93
CA ASP A 55 -1.72 -5.90 4.56
C ASP A 55 -2.70 -4.92 5.19
N PHE A 56 -3.93 -4.91 4.69
CA PHE A 56 -4.98 -4.00 5.16
C PHE A 56 -5.73 -4.59 6.33
N ALA A 57 -6.14 -3.73 7.26
CA ALA A 57 -6.97 -4.13 8.38
C ALA A 57 -8.36 -4.61 7.92
N THR A 58 -8.87 -4.03 6.83
CA THR A 58 -10.14 -4.44 6.21
C THR A 58 -9.93 -4.61 4.71
N PRO A 59 -10.67 -5.53 4.05
CA PRO A 59 -10.53 -5.72 2.61
C PRO A 59 -10.79 -4.43 1.83
N GLN A 60 -10.04 -4.26 0.75
CA GLN A 60 -10.14 -3.10 -0.13
C GLN A 60 -10.75 -3.50 -1.47
N TRP A 61 -11.58 -2.60 -2.02
CA TRP A 61 -12.26 -2.83 -3.29
C TRP A 61 -11.40 -2.49 -4.48
N ALA A 62 -11.55 -3.31 -5.52
CA ALA A 62 -11.03 -3.01 -6.86
C ALA A 62 -9.54 -2.66 -6.87
N VAL A 63 -8.75 -3.35 -6.04
CA VAL A 63 -7.30 -3.24 -6.06
C VAL A 63 -6.80 -4.02 -7.28
N THR A 64 -6.19 -3.34 -8.23
CA THR A 64 -5.77 -3.97 -9.49
C THR A 64 -4.31 -3.70 -9.81
N PRO A 65 -3.63 -4.64 -10.46
CA PRO A 65 -2.26 -4.41 -10.93
C PRO A 65 -2.19 -3.18 -11.85
N GLY A 66 -1.08 -2.46 -11.75
CA GLY A 66 -0.86 -1.26 -12.54
C GLY A 66 -1.30 0.03 -11.86
N GLN A 67 -2.14 -0.06 -10.84
CA GLN A 67 -2.50 1.12 -10.04
C GLN A 67 -1.40 1.44 -9.06
N SER A 68 -1.31 2.71 -8.67
CA SER A 68 -0.40 3.14 -7.62
C SER A 68 -0.98 2.87 -6.25
N VAL A 69 -0.11 2.53 -5.30
CA VAL A 69 -0.45 2.55 -3.89
C VAL A 69 0.44 3.59 -3.20
N VAL A 70 -0.18 4.47 -2.41
CA VAL A 70 0.52 5.56 -1.72
C VAL A 70 0.39 5.35 -0.22
N LEU A 71 1.52 5.41 0.47
CA LEU A 71 1.63 5.14 1.90
C LEU A 71 1.75 6.44 2.68
N TYR A 72 1.06 6.51 3.82
CA TYR A 72 1.06 7.68 4.69
C TYR A 72 1.36 7.31 6.13
N ASP A 73 2.04 8.20 6.82
CA ASP A 73 2.17 8.20 8.28
C ASP A 73 1.38 9.41 8.78
N GLY A 74 0.14 9.17 9.27
CA GLY A 74 -0.77 10.26 9.53
C GLY A 74 -1.06 11.02 8.24
N GLU A 75 -0.79 12.33 8.23
CA GLU A 75 -1.00 13.17 7.05
C GLU A 75 0.24 13.26 6.15
N VAL A 76 1.35 12.64 6.56
CA VAL A 76 2.61 12.73 5.82
C VAL A 76 2.64 11.66 4.74
N CYS A 77 2.71 12.08 3.49
CA CYS A 77 2.88 11.17 2.35
C CYS A 77 4.32 10.66 2.33
N LEU A 78 4.48 9.34 2.35
CA LEU A 78 5.80 8.71 2.37
C LEU A 78 6.28 8.29 0.98
N GLY A 79 5.38 8.11 0.05
CA GLY A 79 5.65 7.54 -1.25
C GLY A 79 4.88 6.25 -1.44
N GLY A 80 5.37 5.35 -2.25
CA GLY A 80 4.69 4.08 -2.50
C GLY A 80 5.23 3.39 -3.73
N GLY A 81 4.35 2.71 -4.46
CA GLY A 81 4.77 1.96 -5.63
C GLY A 81 3.60 1.61 -6.53
N ILE A 82 3.85 0.67 -7.43
CA ILE A 82 2.88 0.19 -8.41
C ILE A 82 2.43 -1.20 -8.00
N ILE A 83 1.13 -1.42 -7.94
CA ILE A 83 0.55 -2.71 -7.57
C ILE A 83 0.88 -3.75 -8.64
N VAL A 84 1.39 -4.88 -8.20
CA VAL A 84 1.77 -5.99 -9.08
C VAL A 84 0.80 -7.17 -8.97
#